data_abe2d27bdae3d8e147e43d21b7283547
#
_entry.id   abe2d27bdae3d8e147e43d21b7283547
#
_cell.length_a   1.000
_cell.length_b   1.000
_cell.length_c   1.000
_cell.angle_alpha   90.00
_cell.angle_beta   90.00
_cell.angle_gamma   90.00
#
_symmetry.space_group_name_H-M   'P 1'
#
loop_
_entity.id
_entity.type
_entity.pdbx_description
1 polymer ?
#
loop_
_entity_poly.entity_id
_entity_poly.type
_entity_poly.pdbx_seq_one_letter_code
_entity_poly.pdbx_strand_id
1 'polypeptide(L)'
;MKHKYIKSRSLFFYDKCFASKRRGHIDVVVPTTDKDLAKLSLVIPSLVNIQHHIDNIYIVAPVSEFIKDFCAKYNCKFIDENTVLDLTIHDIDYKPCGMDRSGWIFQQLLKLNCDQFCKNEYILVIDSDTVFTRQQFFIKRDKMVFDCSNEYHTPYFTAYKKLLGLNNRFGLSFVAHHMLFKKTFLQEMKTKIEEHTHKKWYQAILDNLDFNQTSSFSEYETYGNYMYYNHRHQMLIREWYNKSTKSTEYDKITDKEKYKTISMHSYNE
;
A
#
# COMPACT_ATOMS: atom_id res chain seq x y z
N MET A 1 -11.85 -21.15 12.80
CA MET A 1 -10.49 -20.65 12.54
C MET A 1 -9.58 -21.64 11.78
N LYS A 2 -9.54 -22.93 12.11
CA LYS A 2 -8.64 -23.91 11.42
C LYS A 2 -8.87 -24.10 9.91
N HIS A 3 -10.09 -23.99 9.40
CA HIS A 3 -10.40 -24.20 7.97
C HIS A 3 -9.99 -23.05 7.03
N LYS A 4 -9.79 -21.82 7.54
CA LYS A 4 -9.32 -20.67 6.74
C LYS A 4 -7.79 -20.73 6.49
N TYR A 5 -7.02 -21.31 7.39
CA TYR A 5 -5.56 -21.46 7.27
C TYR A 5 -5.13 -22.53 6.22
N ILE A 6 -5.94 -23.54 5.97
CA ILE A 6 -5.59 -24.63 5.03
C ILE A 6 -5.59 -24.13 3.57
N LYS A 7 -6.49 -23.19 3.22
CA LYS A 7 -6.54 -22.61 1.86
C LYS A 7 -5.34 -21.71 1.54
N SER A 8 -4.74 -21.04 2.52
CA SER A 8 -3.57 -20.18 2.32
C SER A 8 -2.30 -21.00 2.06
N ARG A 9 -2.11 -22.14 2.72
CA ARG A 9 -0.96 -23.05 2.50
C ARG A 9 -0.92 -23.64 1.09
N SER A 10 -2.06 -23.94 0.47
CA SER A 10 -2.11 -24.46 -0.89
C SER A 10 -1.71 -23.41 -1.95
N LEU A 11 -2.01 -22.12 -1.71
CA LEU A 11 -1.57 -21.02 -2.55
C LEU A 11 -0.05 -20.78 -2.45
N PHE A 12 0.53 -21.01 -1.27
CA PHE A 12 1.97 -20.91 -1.02
C PHE A 12 2.78 -21.95 -1.82
N PHE A 13 2.28 -23.19 -1.93
CA PHE A 13 2.90 -24.25 -2.76
C PHE A 13 2.85 -23.91 -4.25
N TYR A 14 1.81 -23.21 -4.68
CA TYR A 14 1.61 -22.81 -6.07
C TYR A 14 2.64 -21.76 -6.53
N ASP A 15 3.03 -20.83 -5.65
CA ASP A 15 4.03 -19.79 -5.97
C ASP A 15 5.43 -20.36 -6.22
N LYS A 16 5.80 -21.49 -5.58
CA LYS A 16 7.09 -22.17 -5.81
C LYS A 16 7.17 -22.89 -7.15
N CYS A 17 6.05 -23.36 -7.70
CA CYS A 17 6.05 -24.29 -8.82
C CYS A 17 5.83 -23.65 -10.20
N PHE A 18 5.33 -22.43 -10.30
CA PHE A 18 4.91 -21.83 -11.57
C PHE A 18 5.35 -20.37 -11.73
N ALA A 19 6.65 -20.15 -11.85
CA ALA A 19 7.20 -18.88 -12.30
C ALA A 19 6.82 -18.64 -13.76
N SER A 20 5.70 -17.98 -14.03
CA SER A 20 5.34 -17.51 -15.36
C SER A 20 6.37 -16.48 -15.83
N LYS A 21 6.97 -16.69 -17.01
CA LYS A 21 7.95 -15.77 -17.63
C LYS A 21 7.34 -14.44 -18.11
N ARG A 22 6.04 -14.22 -18.02
CA ARG A 22 5.42 -12.96 -18.38
C ARG A 22 5.52 -11.97 -17.23
N ARG A 23 6.52 -11.12 -17.33
CA ARG A 23 6.74 -9.98 -16.45
C ARG A 23 5.90 -8.82 -16.99
N GLY A 24 4.75 -8.55 -16.38
CA GLY A 24 4.00 -7.32 -16.67
C GLY A 24 4.84 -6.10 -16.32
N HIS A 25 4.62 -4.99 -17.03
CA HIS A 25 5.21 -3.68 -16.74
C HIS A 25 4.47 -3.02 -15.60
N ILE A 26 5.20 -2.50 -14.62
CA ILE A 26 4.63 -1.81 -13.46
C ILE A 26 5.42 -0.53 -13.16
N ASP A 27 4.75 0.44 -12.55
CA ASP A 27 5.38 1.52 -11.81
C ASP A 27 5.39 1.20 -10.33
N VAL A 28 6.36 1.73 -9.59
CA VAL A 28 6.43 1.64 -8.12
C VAL A 28 6.26 3.04 -7.55
N VAL A 29 5.47 3.17 -6.47
CA VAL A 29 5.26 4.44 -5.76
C VAL A 29 5.56 4.24 -4.28
N VAL A 30 6.42 5.09 -3.74
CA VAL A 30 6.81 5.08 -2.32
C VAL A 30 6.69 6.49 -1.76
N PRO A 31 5.61 6.80 -1.04
CA PRO A 31 5.55 8.03 -0.25
C PRO A 31 6.51 7.95 0.92
N THR A 32 7.24 9.04 1.20
CA THR A 32 8.27 9.06 2.24
C THR A 32 8.54 10.47 2.77
N THR A 33 9.40 10.57 3.77
CA THR A 33 9.95 11.82 4.29
C THR A 33 11.43 11.63 4.61
N ASP A 34 12.17 12.71 4.88
CA ASP A 34 13.62 12.67 5.18
C ASP A 34 13.96 11.69 6.32
N LYS A 35 13.10 11.59 7.33
CA LYS A 35 13.30 10.70 8.50
C LYS A 35 13.35 9.21 8.13
N ASP A 36 12.76 8.82 7.00
CA ASP A 36 12.68 7.43 6.57
C ASP A 36 13.75 7.04 5.52
N LEU A 37 14.64 7.97 5.13
CA LEU A 37 15.68 7.73 4.12
C LEU A 37 16.59 6.54 4.44
N ALA A 38 16.91 6.34 5.73
CA ALA A 38 17.69 5.18 6.15
C ALA A 38 16.97 3.86 5.85
N LYS A 39 15.67 3.77 6.14
CA LYS A 39 14.83 2.61 5.84
C LYS A 39 14.66 2.45 4.32
N LEU A 40 14.39 3.55 3.62
CA LEU A 40 14.22 3.58 2.17
C LEU A 40 15.46 3.06 1.43
N SER A 41 16.67 3.27 1.99
CA SER A 41 17.92 2.75 1.44
C SER A 41 18.00 1.21 1.44
N LEU A 42 17.17 0.53 2.24
CA LEU A 42 16.98 -0.91 2.25
C LEU A 42 15.81 -1.33 1.36
N VAL A 43 14.75 -0.52 1.31
CA VAL A 43 13.53 -0.81 0.54
C VAL A 43 13.82 -0.80 -0.97
N ILE A 44 14.44 0.27 -1.50
CA ILE A 44 14.66 0.41 -2.94
C ILE A 44 15.52 -0.73 -3.53
N PRO A 45 16.68 -1.10 -2.96
CA PRO A 45 17.43 -2.27 -3.46
C PRO A 45 16.64 -3.58 -3.37
N SER A 46 15.72 -3.72 -2.41
CA SER A 46 14.92 -4.93 -2.25
C SER A 46 13.93 -5.18 -3.39
N LEU A 47 13.64 -4.14 -4.20
CA LEU A 47 12.75 -4.25 -5.36
C LEU A 47 13.27 -5.23 -6.42
N VAL A 48 14.54 -5.63 -6.39
CA VAL A 48 15.09 -6.72 -7.21
C VAL A 48 14.33 -8.05 -7.01
N ASN A 49 13.66 -8.19 -5.86
CA ASN A 49 12.81 -9.34 -5.55
C ASN A 49 11.42 -9.29 -6.23
N ILE A 50 11.04 -8.17 -6.83
CA ILE A 50 9.79 -8.05 -7.58
C ILE A 50 10.00 -8.64 -8.99
N GLN A 51 9.22 -9.67 -9.30
CA GLN A 51 9.35 -10.41 -10.57
C GLN A 51 8.49 -9.79 -11.68
N HIS A 52 8.54 -8.45 -11.80
CA HIS A 52 7.93 -7.64 -12.86
C HIS A 52 8.97 -6.68 -13.43
N HIS A 53 8.72 -6.17 -14.64
CA HIS A 53 9.53 -5.10 -15.19
C HIS A 53 9.09 -3.78 -14.54
N ILE A 54 9.95 -3.21 -13.69
CA ILE A 54 9.71 -1.91 -13.07
C ILE A 54 10.22 -0.85 -14.04
N ASP A 55 9.30 -0.08 -14.62
CA ASP A 55 9.65 0.98 -15.58
C ASP A 55 10.04 2.28 -14.86
N ASN A 56 9.36 2.59 -13.76
CA ASN A 56 9.62 3.79 -12.99
C ASN A 56 9.45 3.51 -11.49
N ILE A 57 10.31 4.16 -10.70
CA ILE A 57 10.17 4.22 -9.24
C ILE A 57 9.94 5.69 -8.89
N TYR A 58 8.76 6.01 -8.36
CA TYR A 58 8.38 7.35 -7.94
C TYR A 58 8.51 7.46 -6.41
N ILE A 59 9.30 8.43 -5.96
CA ILE A 59 9.40 8.83 -4.55
C ILE A 59 8.56 10.08 -4.40
N VAL A 60 7.47 9.97 -3.63
CA VAL A 60 6.54 11.09 -3.36
C VAL A 60 6.87 11.63 -1.98
N ALA A 61 7.32 12.88 -1.89
CA ALA A 61 7.86 13.43 -0.65
C ALA A 61 7.83 14.97 -0.64
N PRO A 62 7.98 15.60 0.53
CA PRO A 62 8.27 17.04 0.61
C PRO A 62 9.55 17.39 -0.17
N VAL A 63 9.63 18.61 -0.67
CA VAL A 63 10.85 19.12 -1.33
C VAL A 63 12.00 19.13 -0.34
N SER A 64 13.01 18.30 -0.60
CA SER A 64 14.22 18.17 0.22
C SER A 64 15.40 17.82 -0.70
N GLU A 65 16.55 18.45 -0.46
CA GLU A 65 17.78 18.10 -1.20
C GLU A 65 18.23 16.66 -0.87
N PHE A 66 18.04 16.18 0.37
CA PHE A 66 18.37 14.82 0.74
C PHE A 66 17.55 13.80 -0.04
N ILE A 67 16.24 14.06 -0.25
CA ILE A 67 15.36 13.21 -1.08
C ILE A 67 15.78 13.27 -2.55
N LYS A 68 16.12 14.45 -3.08
CA LYS A 68 16.58 14.59 -4.48
C LYS A 68 17.88 13.84 -4.72
N ASP A 69 18.85 13.98 -3.80
CA ASP A 69 20.13 13.26 -3.86
C ASP A 69 19.91 11.74 -3.78
N PHE A 70 19.00 11.31 -2.90
CA PHE A 70 18.58 9.90 -2.83
C PHE A 70 17.99 9.43 -4.15
N CYS A 71 17.07 10.19 -4.74
CA CYS A 71 16.48 9.86 -6.03
C CYS A 71 17.51 9.77 -7.15
N ALA A 72 18.47 10.69 -7.20
CA ALA A 72 19.56 10.66 -8.16
C ALA A 72 20.43 9.40 -7.98
N LYS A 73 20.79 9.07 -6.73
CA LYS A 73 21.62 7.90 -6.39
C LYS A 73 20.98 6.58 -6.81
N TYR A 74 19.67 6.43 -6.60
CA TYR A 74 18.94 5.18 -6.84
C TYR A 74 18.16 5.17 -8.16
N ASN A 75 18.34 6.18 -9.02
CA ASN A 75 17.62 6.34 -10.29
C ASN A 75 16.09 6.31 -10.10
N CYS A 76 15.60 7.00 -9.06
CA CYS A 76 14.19 7.20 -8.79
C CYS A 76 13.72 8.54 -9.33
N LYS A 77 12.41 8.68 -9.56
CA LYS A 77 11.77 9.93 -9.94
C LYS A 77 11.20 10.61 -8.71
N PHE A 78 11.64 11.82 -8.43
CA PHE A 78 11.06 12.65 -7.38
C PHE A 78 9.73 13.25 -7.83
N ILE A 79 8.72 13.21 -6.96
CA ILE A 79 7.43 13.90 -7.07
C ILE A 79 7.23 14.73 -5.80
N ASP A 80 7.05 16.05 -5.97
CA ASP A 80 6.68 16.91 -4.85
C ASP A 80 5.25 16.56 -4.39
N GLU A 81 5.10 16.14 -3.15
CA GLU A 81 3.82 15.71 -2.57
C GLU A 81 2.75 16.81 -2.64
N ASN A 82 3.15 18.09 -2.59
CA ASN A 82 2.23 19.23 -2.66
C ASN A 82 1.65 19.47 -4.07
N THR A 83 2.16 18.78 -5.09
CA THR A 83 1.65 18.87 -6.47
C THR A 83 0.71 17.71 -6.83
N VAL A 84 0.53 16.75 -5.93
CA VAL A 84 -0.22 15.50 -6.22
C VAL A 84 -1.73 15.71 -6.08
N LEU A 85 -2.16 16.56 -5.16
CA LEU A 85 -3.58 16.85 -4.87
C LEU A 85 -3.82 18.37 -4.81
N ASP A 86 -5.09 18.78 -4.90
CA ASP A 86 -5.51 20.18 -4.67
C ASP A 86 -5.52 20.55 -3.17
N LEU A 87 -4.78 19.82 -2.35
CA LEU A 87 -4.59 20.05 -0.91
C LEU A 87 -3.19 19.61 -0.48
N THR A 88 -2.74 20.12 0.64
CA THR A 88 -1.47 19.81 1.26
C THR A 88 -1.65 19.21 2.65
N ILE A 89 -0.58 18.78 3.29
CA ILE A 89 -0.62 18.30 4.68
C ILE A 89 -1.20 19.36 5.64
N HIS A 90 -1.02 20.66 5.36
CA HIS A 90 -1.50 21.76 6.19
C HIS A 90 -3.01 21.94 6.14
N ASP A 91 -3.69 21.39 5.14
CA ASP A 91 -5.15 21.41 5.01
C ASP A 91 -5.81 20.25 5.76
N ILE A 92 -5.01 19.38 6.39
CA ILE A 92 -5.49 18.20 7.13
C ILE A 92 -5.26 18.42 8.63
N ASP A 93 -6.35 18.48 9.40
CA ASP A 93 -6.30 18.51 10.88
C ASP A 93 -6.90 17.22 11.45
N TYR A 94 -6.07 16.18 11.51
CA TYR A 94 -6.49 14.91 12.09
C TYR A 94 -5.62 14.57 13.30
N LYS A 95 -6.15 14.93 14.49
CA LYS A 95 -5.47 14.77 15.79
C LYS A 95 -6.31 13.91 16.76
N PRO A 96 -6.60 12.65 16.43
CA PRO A 96 -7.36 11.76 17.29
C PRO A 96 -6.62 11.51 18.60
N CYS A 97 -7.35 11.60 19.71
CA CYS A 97 -6.79 11.36 21.05
C CYS A 97 -5.54 12.20 21.36
N GLY A 98 -5.41 13.40 20.78
CA GLY A 98 -4.25 14.29 20.94
C GLY A 98 -2.98 13.91 20.14
N MET A 99 -3.05 12.88 19.33
CA MET A 99 -1.93 12.43 18.48
C MET A 99 -2.09 12.99 17.07
N ASP A 100 -1.11 13.74 16.57
CA ASP A 100 -1.15 14.23 15.18
C ASP A 100 -0.92 13.09 14.19
N ARG A 101 -1.95 12.79 13.42
CA ARG A 101 -2.00 11.76 12.38
C ARG A 101 -2.25 12.34 10.98
N SER A 102 -2.15 13.68 10.83
CA SER A 102 -2.40 14.37 9.55
C SER A 102 -1.49 13.86 8.44
N GLY A 103 -0.18 13.71 8.73
CA GLY A 103 0.78 13.16 7.77
C GLY A 103 0.50 11.70 7.37
N TRP A 104 0.00 10.89 8.31
CA TRP A 104 -0.37 9.51 8.03
C TRP A 104 -1.59 9.40 7.10
N ILE A 105 -2.59 10.29 7.27
CA ILE A 105 -3.73 10.37 6.34
C ILE A 105 -3.27 10.92 4.98
N PHE A 106 -2.48 12.00 4.97
CA PHE A 106 -1.98 12.58 3.72
C PHE A 106 -1.24 11.56 2.86
N GLN A 107 -0.35 10.77 3.47
CA GLN A 107 0.36 9.69 2.78
C GLN A 107 -0.61 8.69 2.09
N GLN A 108 -1.74 8.36 2.71
CA GLN A 108 -2.72 7.46 2.11
C GLN A 108 -3.45 8.10 0.92
N LEU A 109 -3.75 9.42 1.01
CA LEU A 109 -4.32 10.16 -0.12
C LEU A 109 -3.33 10.25 -1.29
N LEU A 110 -2.03 10.46 -1.03
CA LEU A 110 -0.98 10.44 -2.05
C LEU A 110 -0.92 9.09 -2.77
N LYS A 111 -1.01 7.97 -2.02
CA LYS A 111 -1.06 6.63 -2.58
C LYS A 111 -2.28 6.44 -3.49
N LEU A 112 -3.47 6.88 -3.05
CA LEU A 112 -4.69 6.77 -3.84
C LEU A 112 -4.72 7.69 -5.06
N ASN A 113 -3.86 8.72 -5.14
CA ASN A 113 -3.78 9.59 -6.31
C ASN A 113 -2.62 9.27 -7.26
N CYS A 114 -1.93 8.14 -7.06
CA CYS A 114 -0.80 7.73 -7.89
C CYS A 114 -1.15 7.52 -9.38
N ASP A 115 -2.40 7.28 -9.70
CA ASP A 115 -2.90 7.14 -11.07
C ASP A 115 -2.76 8.43 -11.90
N GLN A 116 -2.60 9.59 -11.27
CA GLN A 116 -2.47 10.88 -11.97
C GLN A 116 -1.06 11.10 -12.54
N PHE A 117 -0.02 10.54 -11.93
CA PHE A 117 1.37 10.74 -12.37
C PHE A 117 2.06 9.47 -12.85
N CYS A 118 1.60 8.29 -12.49
CA CYS A 118 2.13 7.02 -12.99
C CYS A 118 1.79 6.79 -14.45
N LYS A 119 2.72 6.20 -15.20
CA LYS A 119 2.55 5.93 -16.64
C LYS A 119 1.90 4.59 -16.92
N ASN A 120 2.25 3.57 -16.14
CA ASN A 120 1.76 2.21 -16.31
C ASN A 120 0.36 2.00 -15.75
N GLU A 121 -0.35 1.03 -16.29
CA GLU A 121 -1.67 0.58 -15.82
C GLU A 121 -1.59 -0.06 -14.44
N TYR A 122 -0.49 -0.76 -14.14
CA TYR A 122 -0.26 -1.42 -12.86
C TYR A 122 0.75 -0.62 -12.04
N ILE A 123 0.36 -0.30 -10.82
CA ILE A 123 1.12 0.54 -9.90
C ILE A 123 1.28 -0.21 -8.58
N LEU A 124 2.51 -0.56 -8.21
CA LEU A 124 2.80 -1.16 -6.92
C LEU A 124 3.12 -0.04 -5.92
N VAL A 125 2.22 0.17 -4.99
CA VAL A 125 2.41 1.11 -3.88
C VAL A 125 3.06 0.39 -2.71
N ILE A 126 4.05 1.01 -2.06
CA ILE A 126 4.85 0.40 -0.99
C ILE A 126 5.07 1.43 0.12
N ASP A 127 4.96 1.01 1.39
CA ASP A 127 5.38 1.82 2.53
C ASP A 127 6.91 1.92 2.58
N SER A 128 7.44 3.10 2.94
CA SER A 128 8.88 3.44 2.91
C SER A 128 9.74 2.60 3.86
N ASP A 129 9.12 1.77 4.69
CA ASP A 129 9.76 0.93 5.70
C ASP A 129 9.60 -0.59 5.45
N THR A 130 9.11 -0.99 4.28
CA THR A 130 8.79 -2.39 3.96
C THR A 130 9.75 -2.98 2.93
N VAL A 131 10.61 -3.89 3.37
CA VAL A 131 11.66 -4.56 2.59
C VAL A 131 11.15 -5.90 2.05
N PHE A 132 11.29 -6.15 0.75
CA PHE A 132 10.99 -7.45 0.13
C PHE A 132 12.18 -8.40 0.30
N THR A 133 11.97 -9.53 0.93
CA THR A 133 13.04 -10.45 1.34
C THR A 133 13.19 -11.66 0.42
N ARG A 134 12.24 -11.89 -0.46
CA ARG A 134 12.27 -12.97 -1.46
C ARG A 134 11.43 -12.63 -2.69
N GLN A 135 11.64 -13.39 -3.77
CA GLN A 135 10.93 -13.20 -5.03
C GLN A 135 9.41 -13.23 -4.88
N GLN A 136 8.72 -12.23 -5.45
CA GLN A 136 7.29 -12.06 -5.41
C GLN A 136 6.71 -11.61 -6.75
N PHE A 137 5.49 -12.07 -7.02
CA PHE A 137 4.68 -11.67 -8.17
C PHE A 137 3.40 -11.00 -7.68
N PHE A 138 3.03 -9.91 -8.33
CA PHE A 138 1.78 -9.17 -8.06
C PHE A 138 0.77 -9.29 -9.21
N ILE A 139 1.19 -9.84 -10.36
CA ILE A 139 0.32 -10.22 -11.48
C ILE A 139 0.61 -11.67 -11.82
N LYS A 140 -0.42 -12.51 -11.88
CA LYS A 140 -0.31 -13.92 -12.23
C LYS A 140 -1.54 -14.35 -13.04
N ARG A 141 -1.33 -14.88 -14.25
CA ARG A 141 -2.44 -15.30 -15.14
C ARG A 141 -3.47 -14.18 -15.33
N ASP A 142 -3.01 -12.97 -15.61
CA ASP A 142 -3.81 -11.76 -15.82
C ASP A 142 -4.68 -11.35 -14.60
N LYS A 143 -4.41 -11.91 -13.42
CA LYS A 143 -5.04 -11.52 -12.15
C LYS A 143 -4.04 -10.82 -11.23
N MET A 144 -4.56 -9.85 -10.50
CA MET A 144 -3.82 -9.13 -9.47
C MET A 144 -3.72 -9.97 -8.21
N VAL A 145 -2.54 -9.98 -7.58
CA VAL A 145 -2.30 -10.70 -6.32
C VAL A 145 -2.42 -9.74 -5.15
N PHE A 146 -3.32 -10.05 -4.24
CA PHE A 146 -3.56 -9.32 -3.00
C PHE A 146 -3.03 -10.12 -1.82
N ASP A 147 -2.13 -9.54 -1.06
CA ASP A 147 -1.73 -10.09 0.23
C ASP A 147 -2.80 -9.78 1.27
N CYS A 148 -3.07 -10.72 2.17
CA CYS A 148 -4.02 -10.54 3.25
C CYS A 148 -3.40 -10.92 4.60
N SER A 149 -3.83 -10.22 5.64
CA SER A 149 -3.36 -10.40 7.02
C SER A 149 -4.52 -10.67 7.97
N ASN A 150 -4.21 -10.88 9.23
CA ASN A 150 -5.18 -10.95 10.32
C ASN A 150 -5.34 -9.61 11.08
N GLU A 151 -4.80 -8.53 10.56
CA GLU A 151 -4.90 -7.17 11.12
C GLU A 151 -6.29 -6.58 10.86
N TYR A 152 -7.33 -7.25 11.36
CA TYR A 152 -8.70 -6.83 11.20
C TYR A 152 -9.01 -5.64 12.12
N HIS A 153 -9.19 -4.45 11.54
CA HIS A 153 -9.50 -3.22 12.28
C HIS A 153 -10.86 -2.66 11.88
N THR A 154 -11.84 -2.78 12.77
CA THR A 154 -13.24 -2.42 12.50
C THR A 154 -13.45 -0.99 11.98
N PRO A 155 -12.75 0.06 12.47
CA PRO A 155 -12.89 1.43 11.96
C PRO A 155 -12.66 1.55 10.44
N TYR A 156 -11.74 0.78 9.85
CA TYR A 156 -11.50 0.81 8.41
C TYR A 156 -12.73 0.35 7.62
N PHE A 157 -13.44 -0.66 8.10
CA PHE A 157 -14.67 -1.15 7.45
C PHE A 157 -15.85 -0.21 7.65
N THR A 158 -15.87 0.53 8.75
CA THR A 158 -16.82 1.61 8.98
C THR A 158 -16.61 2.74 7.96
N ALA A 159 -15.36 3.17 7.76
CA ALA A 159 -15.01 4.15 6.74
C ALA A 159 -15.36 3.64 5.33
N TYR A 160 -15.00 2.41 4.99
CA TYR A 160 -15.33 1.78 3.70
C TYR A 160 -16.84 1.83 3.42
N LYS A 161 -17.67 1.50 4.43
CA LYS A 161 -19.14 1.55 4.30
C LYS A 161 -19.65 2.97 4.10
N LYS A 162 -19.11 3.95 4.83
CA LYS A 162 -19.51 5.37 4.69
C LYS A 162 -19.15 5.92 3.32
N LEU A 163 -17.97 5.54 2.78
CA LEU A 163 -17.46 6.04 1.51
C LEU A 163 -18.14 5.43 0.29
N LEU A 164 -18.51 4.15 0.36
CA LEU A 164 -18.98 3.40 -0.81
C LEU A 164 -20.39 2.81 -0.67
N GLY A 165 -21.02 2.93 0.51
CA GLY A 165 -22.30 2.29 0.79
C GLY A 165 -22.24 0.75 0.85
N LEU A 166 -21.05 0.15 0.79
CA LEU A 166 -20.83 -1.29 0.70
C LEU A 166 -20.43 -1.88 2.05
N ASN A 167 -20.90 -3.09 2.34
CA ASN A 167 -20.44 -3.83 3.50
C ASN A 167 -19.20 -4.67 3.16
N ASN A 168 -18.28 -4.76 4.12
CA ASN A 168 -17.16 -5.69 4.02
C ASN A 168 -17.68 -7.14 3.89
N ARG A 169 -17.17 -7.86 2.88
CA ARG A 169 -17.44 -9.28 2.64
C ARG A 169 -16.23 -10.17 2.86
N PHE A 170 -15.04 -9.58 3.01
CA PHE A 170 -13.80 -10.29 3.23
C PHE A 170 -13.53 -10.40 4.73
N GLY A 171 -13.38 -11.60 5.24
CA GLY A 171 -13.24 -11.84 6.68
C GLY A 171 -11.80 -11.73 7.23
N LEU A 172 -10.86 -11.17 6.46
CA LEU A 172 -9.48 -10.85 6.81
C LEU A 172 -9.21 -9.41 6.38
N SER A 173 -8.00 -8.92 6.63
CA SER A 173 -7.56 -7.58 6.24
C SER A 173 -6.72 -7.61 4.97
N PHE A 174 -6.81 -6.56 4.15
CA PHE A 174 -5.92 -6.31 3.02
C PHE A 174 -4.74 -5.40 3.38
N VAL A 175 -4.59 -4.99 4.63
CA VAL A 175 -3.42 -4.23 5.08
C VAL A 175 -2.19 -5.14 5.04
N ALA A 176 -1.23 -4.80 4.19
CA ALA A 176 0.01 -5.56 3.96
C ALA A 176 1.21 -4.66 3.63
N HIS A 177 1.13 -3.35 3.92
CA HIS A 177 2.17 -2.33 3.70
C HIS A 177 2.68 -2.23 2.25
N HIS A 178 2.00 -2.87 1.33
CA HIS A 178 2.15 -2.75 -0.11
C HIS A 178 0.90 -3.28 -0.80
N MET A 179 0.59 -2.76 -1.99
CA MET A 179 -0.52 -3.25 -2.80
C MET A 179 -0.34 -2.89 -4.26
N LEU A 180 -0.68 -3.81 -5.15
CA LEU A 180 -0.78 -3.51 -6.56
C LEU A 180 -2.13 -2.84 -6.84
N PHE A 181 -2.11 -1.60 -7.31
CA PHE A 181 -3.27 -0.91 -7.86
C PHE A 181 -3.31 -1.11 -9.37
N LYS A 182 -4.51 -1.20 -9.93
CA LYS A 182 -4.76 -1.06 -11.35
C LYS A 182 -5.39 0.31 -11.58
N LYS A 183 -4.79 1.13 -12.44
CA LYS A 183 -5.15 2.52 -12.67
C LYS A 183 -6.65 2.70 -12.95
N THR A 184 -7.18 1.89 -13.88
CA THR A 184 -8.61 1.92 -14.24
C THR A 184 -9.52 1.61 -13.05
N PHE A 185 -9.20 0.61 -12.22
CA PHE A 185 -10.02 0.25 -11.05
C PHE A 185 -9.88 1.24 -9.90
N LEU A 186 -8.71 1.88 -9.77
CA LEU A 186 -8.50 2.94 -8.80
C LEU A 186 -9.34 4.17 -9.13
N GLN A 187 -9.39 4.57 -10.40
CA GLN A 187 -10.24 5.64 -10.91
C GLN A 187 -11.72 5.32 -10.74
N GLU A 188 -12.14 4.09 -11.08
CA GLU A 188 -13.51 3.62 -10.88
C GLU A 188 -13.92 3.72 -9.40
N MET A 189 -13.07 3.28 -8.47
CA MET A 189 -13.34 3.37 -7.03
C MET A 189 -13.50 4.83 -6.58
N LYS A 190 -12.60 5.73 -7.01
CA LYS A 190 -12.69 7.16 -6.69
C LYS A 190 -14.00 7.77 -7.21
N THR A 191 -14.38 7.47 -8.44
CA THR A 191 -15.68 7.89 -9.02
C THR A 191 -16.86 7.36 -8.20
N LYS A 192 -16.82 6.09 -7.76
CA LYS A 192 -17.88 5.52 -6.91
C LYS A 192 -17.99 6.20 -5.54
N ILE A 193 -16.87 6.60 -4.95
CA ILE A 193 -16.88 7.41 -3.72
C ILE A 193 -17.56 8.76 -3.98
N GLU A 194 -17.22 9.45 -5.08
CA GLU A 194 -17.78 10.74 -5.44
C GLU A 194 -19.28 10.66 -5.75
N GLU A 195 -19.71 9.63 -6.50
CA GLU A 195 -21.12 9.37 -6.78
C GLU A 195 -21.94 9.12 -5.48
N HIS A 196 -21.38 8.35 -4.54
CA HIS A 196 -22.07 7.99 -3.31
C HIS A 196 -22.11 9.14 -2.30
N THR A 197 -21.04 9.93 -2.21
CA THR A 197 -20.88 10.96 -1.18
C THR A 197 -21.21 12.38 -1.67
N HIS A 198 -21.33 12.58 -2.98
CA HIS A 198 -21.50 13.88 -3.64
C HIS A 198 -20.37 14.88 -3.30
N LYS A 199 -19.16 14.37 -3.07
CA LYS A 199 -17.95 15.13 -2.73
C LYS A 199 -16.78 14.61 -3.53
N LYS A 200 -15.72 15.42 -3.69
CA LYS A 200 -14.43 14.91 -4.18
C LYS A 200 -13.98 13.75 -3.28
N TRP A 201 -13.45 12.68 -3.86
CA TRP A 201 -13.14 11.43 -3.15
C TRP A 201 -12.25 11.65 -1.90
N TYR A 202 -11.22 12.51 -2.00
CA TYR A 202 -10.34 12.81 -0.86
C TYR A 202 -11.04 13.63 0.22
N GLN A 203 -11.93 14.58 -0.16
CA GLN A 203 -12.74 15.32 0.81
C GLN A 203 -13.71 14.39 1.55
N ALA A 204 -14.31 13.45 0.83
CA ALA A 204 -15.17 12.44 1.44
C ALA A 204 -14.41 11.59 2.48
N ILE A 205 -13.15 11.24 2.22
CA ILE A 205 -12.29 10.53 3.19
C ILE A 205 -12.06 11.41 4.42
N LEU A 206 -11.64 12.66 4.24
CA LEU A 206 -11.34 13.58 5.35
C LEU A 206 -12.56 13.83 6.23
N ASP A 207 -13.75 14.04 5.63
CA ASP A 207 -14.99 14.30 6.35
C ASP A 207 -15.52 13.06 7.13
N ASN A 208 -15.04 11.87 6.79
CA ASN A 208 -15.44 10.61 7.43
C ASN A 208 -14.42 10.07 8.44
N LEU A 209 -13.35 10.81 8.74
CA LEU A 209 -12.40 10.42 9.78
C LEU A 209 -13.05 10.42 11.16
N ASP A 210 -12.77 9.39 11.95
CA ASP A 210 -13.23 9.26 13.32
C ASP A 210 -12.14 9.73 14.29
N PHE A 211 -12.37 10.85 14.95
CA PHE A 211 -11.42 11.47 15.89
C PHE A 211 -11.28 10.70 17.22
N ASN A 212 -12.11 9.69 17.44
CA ASN A 212 -11.95 8.75 18.57
C ASN A 212 -11.04 7.57 18.23
N GLN A 213 -10.54 7.49 17.01
CA GLN A 213 -9.71 6.40 16.52
C GLN A 213 -8.39 6.94 15.95
N THR A 214 -7.27 6.47 16.45
CA THR A 214 -5.95 6.85 15.93
C THR A 214 -5.68 6.32 14.51
N SER A 215 -6.52 5.38 14.04
CA SER A 215 -6.45 4.76 12.72
C SER A 215 -7.86 4.48 12.23
N SER A 216 -8.49 5.47 11.57
CA SER A 216 -9.90 5.38 11.14
C SER A 216 -10.10 5.09 9.65
N PHE A 217 -9.04 5.16 8.84
CA PHE A 217 -9.07 4.92 7.41
C PHE A 217 -7.86 4.09 6.97
N SER A 218 -8.01 3.28 5.94
CA SER A 218 -6.91 2.59 5.24
C SER A 218 -7.20 2.50 3.75
N GLU A 219 -6.27 3.02 2.94
CA GLU A 219 -6.28 2.93 1.48
C GLU A 219 -6.21 1.48 1.01
N TYR A 220 -5.38 0.66 1.65
CA TYR A 220 -5.24 -0.76 1.34
C TYR A 220 -6.53 -1.53 1.61
N GLU A 221 -7.15 -1.28 2.76
CA GLU A 221 -8.41 -1.92 3.13
C GLU A 221 -9.54 -1.47 2.20
N THR A 222 -9.59 -0.17 1.88
CA THR A 222 -10.62 0.40 1.01
C THR A 222 -10.53 -0.14 -0.41
N TYR A 223 -9.35 -0.09 -1.04
CA TYR A 223 -9.16 -0.61 -2.40
C TYR A 223 -9.29 -2.14 -2.44
N GLY A 224 -8.72 -2.85 -1.48
CA GLY A 224 -8.79 -4.32 -1.42
C GLY A 224 -10.24 -4.84 -1.31
N ASN A 225 -11.06 -4.22 -0.45
CA ASN A 225 -12.47 -4.59 -0.31
C ASN A 225 -13.30 -4.16 -1.52
N TYR A 226 -13.00 -3.00 -2.13
CA TYR A 226 -13.62 -2.57 -3.39
C TYR A 226 -13.40 -3.61 -4.48
N MET A 227 -12.15 -4.05 -4.67
CA MET A 227 -11.78 -5.10 -5.61
C MET A 227 -12.46 -6.43 -5.28
N TYR A 228 -12.51 -6.80 -4.00
CA TYR A 228 -13.15 -8.05 -3.59
C TYR A 228 -14.66 -8.06 -3.85
N TYR A 229 -15.31 -6.91 -3.73
CA TYR A 229 -16.75 -6.77 -3.96
C TYR A 229 -17.09 -6.74 -5.45
N ASN A 230 -16.36 -5.93 -6.24
CA ASN A 230 -16.73 -5.62 -7.63
C ASN A 230 -15.94 -6.44 -8.66
N HIS A 231 -14.68 -6.79 -8.36
CA HIS A 231 -13.75 -7.40 -9.32
C HIS A 231 -13.10 -8.68 -8.79
N ARG A 232 -13.83 -9.49 -7.98
CA ARG A 232 -13.30 -10.70 -7.34
C ARG A 232 -12.65 -11.68 -8.32
N HIS A 233 -13.15 -11.75 -9.56
CA HIS A 233 -12.62 -12.61 -10.62
C HIS A 233 -11.22 -12.18 -11.12
N GLN A 234 -10.84 -10.91 -10.89
CA GLN A 234 -9.51 -10.34 -11.21
C GLN A 234 -8.49 -10.53 -10.07
N MET A 235 -8.89 -11.15 -8.95
CA MET A 235 -8.05 -11.26 -7.76
C MET A 235 -7.55 -12.68 -7.54
N LEU A 236 -6.29 -12.76 -7.09
CA LEU A 236 -5.73 -13.89 -6.36
C LEU A 236 -5.39 -13.40 -4.96
N ILE A 237 -5.82 -14.13 -3.94
CA ILE A 237 -5.57 -13.75 -2.55
C ILE A 237 -4.59 -14.73 -1.96
N ARG A 238 -3.54 -14.21 -1.31
CA ARG A 238 -2.54 -15.00 -0.61
C ARG A 238 -2.26 -14.42 0.77
N GLU A 239 -1.67 -15.23 1.63
CA GLU A 239 -1.25 -14.82 2.96
C GLU A 239 -0.07 -13.84 2.88
N TRP A 240 -0.16 -12.73 3.61
CA TRP A 240 0.94 -11.82 3.88
C TRP A 240 1.82 -12.39 4.99
N TYR A 241 2.98 -12.89 4.62
CA TYR A 241 3.93 -13.46 5.56
C TYR A 241 5.01 -12.43 5.85
N ASN A 242 4.70 -11.51 6.76
CA ASN A 242 5.56 -10.38 7.16
C ASN A 242 6.17 -10.61 8.54
N LYS A 243 7.29 -9.96 8.78
CA LYS A 243 7.88 -9.76 10.09
C LYS A 243 7.97 -8.28 10.40
N SER A 244 7.32 -7.85 11.48
CA SER A 244 7.50 -6.50 12.04
C SER A 244 8.71 -6.48 12.96
N THR A 245 9.56 -5.45 12.87
CA THR A 245 10.78 -5.30 13.66
C THR A 245 11.13 -3.84 13.88
N LYS A 246 12.09 -3.57 14.77
CA LYS A 246 12.76 -2.26 14.87
C LYS A 246 13.80 -2.12 13.75
N SER A 247 14.06 -0.90 13.29
CA SER A 247 15.12 -0.65 12.29
C SER A 247 16.49 -1.10 12.78
N THR A 248 16.80 -0.91 14.06
CA THR A 248 18.05 -1.33 14.72
C THR A 248 18.23 -2.84 14.84
N GLU A 249 17.16 -3.62 14.62
CA GLU A 249 17.20 -5.08 14.70
C GLU A 249 17.14 -5.77 13.33
N TYR A 250 16.91 -5.01 12.26
CA TYR A 250 16.79 -5.56 10.92
C TYR A 250 17.99 -6.43 10.50
N ASP A 251 19.22 -5.97 10.79
CA ASP A 251 20.43 -6.68 10.41
C ASP A 251 20.69 -7.95 11.25
N LYS A 252 20.08 -8.05 12.42
CA LYS A 252 20.19 -9.23 13.30
C LYS A 252 19.31 -10.40 12.84
N ILE A 253 18.41 -10.18 11.89
CA ILE A 253 17.54 -11.25 11.36
C ILE A 253 18.34 -12.12 10.41
N THR A 254 18.57 -13.38 10.78
CA THR A 254 19.41 -14.35 10.04
C THR A 254 18.62 -15.10 8.94
N ASP A 255 17.32 -15.23 9.06
CA ASP A 255 16.44 -16.01 8.18
C ASP A 255 15.41 -15.12 7.45
N LYS A 256 15.89 -13.99 6.89
CA LYS A 256 15.04 -12.98 6.24
C LYS A 256 14.16 -13.56 5.13
N GLU A 257 14.69 -14.49 4.34
CA GLU A 257 14.00 -15.15 3.24
C GLU A 257 12.83 -16.05 3.67
N LYS A 258 12.70 -16.35 4.96
CA LYS A 258 11.52 -17.01 5.51
C LYS A 258 10.27 -16.18 5.32
N TYR A 259 10.39 -14.86 5.39
CA TYR A 259 9.30 -13.91 5.25
C TYR A 259 9.16 -13.45 3.78
N LYS A 260 8.03 -12.87 3.41
CA LYS A 260 7.84 -12.17 2.13
C LYS A 260 8.34 -10.74 2.23
N THR A 261 8.05 -10.12 3.36
CA THR A 261 8.47 -8.76 3.69
C THR A 261 8.92 -8.68 5.14
N ILE A 262 9.74 -7.67 5.42
CA ILE A 262 10.07 -7.23 6.78
C ILE A 262 9.75 -5.74 6.83
N SER A 263 8.92 -5.32 7.81
CA SER A 263 8.51 -3.94 7.99
C SER A 263 9.10 -3.35 9.27
N MET A 264 9.70 -2.15 9.17
CA MET A 264 10.42 -1.47 10.25
C MET A 264 9.59 -0.27 10.74
N HIS A 265 8.46 -0.56 11.38
CA HIS A 265 7.52 0.47 11.79
C HIS A 265 8.06 1.35 12.91
N SER A 266 7.77 2.66 12.83
CA SER A 266 8.19 3.65 13.84
C SER A 266 7.57 3.40 15.22
N TYR A 267 6.41 2.75 15.31
CA TYR A 267 5.80 2.40 16.61
C TYR A 267 6.51 1.23 17.32
N ASN A 268 7.45 0.58 16.67
CA ASN A 268 8.31 -0.43 17.27
C ASN A 268 9.63 0.14 17.83
N GLU A 269 9.95 1.40 17.51
CA GLU A 269 11.22 2.08 17.87
C GLU A 269 11.27 2.64 19.29
#